data_6df67a9adf6f0a3cdbf07ce01b6c6978
#
_entry.id   6df67a9adf6f0a3cdbf07ce01b6c6978
#
_cell.length_a   1.000
_cell.length_b   1.000
_cell.length_c   1.000
_cell.angle_alpha   90.00
_cell.angle_beta   90.00
_cell.angle_gamma   90.00
#
_symmetry.space_group_name_H-M   'P 1'
#
loop_
_entity.id
_entity.type
_entity.pdbx_description
1 polymer ?
#
loop_
_entity_poly.entity_id
_entity_poly.type
_entity_poly.pdbx_seq_one_letter_code
_entity_poly.pdbx_strand_id
1 'polypeptide(L)'
;MKKLLNSIVLLVVAVALAAALLPFGFAYSLYYAVRHYRNHSFTMYISSLFYSLALGIDKIGNVVLGALLNTIMLHKSSKSYQFGDINDTISYVLAKNLPLKQHAFRFKIKESKNLTWAGWWLVCILEALDNDHMNKSLRRRY
;
A
#
# COMPACT_ATOMS: atom_id res chain seq x y z
N MET A 1 0.46 27.20 16.63
CA MET A 1 -0.48 26.40 17.47
C MET A 1 -1.84 26.18 16.81
N LYS A 2 -2.57 27.21 16.34
CA LYS A 2 -3.90 27.04 15.69
C LYS A 2 -3.93 26.04 14.52
N LYS A 3 -2.92 26.06 13.62
CA LYS A 3 -2.84 25.09 12.48
C LYS A 3 -2.72 23.65 12.95
N LEU A 4 -1.90 23.37 13.95
CA LEU A 4 -1.73 22.03 14.52
C LEU A 4 -3.04 21.54 15.17
N LEU A 5 -3.70 22.39 15.95
CA LEU A 5 -4.98 22.04 16.58
C LEU A 5 -6.04 21.69 15.53
N ASN A 6 -6.16 22.51 14.45
CA ASN A 6 -7.09 22.23 13.37
C ASN A 6 -6.80 20.90 12.67
N SER A 7 -5.51 20.59 12.44
CA SER A 7 -5.13 19.31 11.81
C SER A 7 -5.47 18.13 12.70
N ILE A 8 -5.29 18.24 14.02
CA ILE A 8 -5.66 17.20 14.98
C ILE A 8 -7.18 17.00 15.00
N VAL A 9 -7.94 18.09 15.05
CA VAL A 9 -9.42 18.03 15.02
C VAL A 9 -9.91 17.36 13.74
N LEU A 10 -9.38 17.76 12.57
CA LEU A 10 -9.72 17.12 11.30
C LEU A 10 -9.39 15.63 11.28
N LEU A 11 -8.23 15.23 11.81
CA LEU A 11 -7.86 13.82 11.92
C LEU A 11 -8.84 13.05 12.80
N VAL A 12 -9.19 13.59 13.98
CA VAL A 12 -10.15 12.94 14.90
C VAL A 12 -11.51 12.77 14.23
N VAL A 13 -12.00 13.82 13.57
CA VAL A 13 -13.28 13.74 12.81
C VAL A 13 -13.21 12.72 11.70
N ALA A 14 -12.12 12.69 10.90
CA ALA A 14 -11.95 11.73 9.83
C ALA A 14 -11.92 10.29 10.34
N VAL A 15 -11.20 10.02 11.43
CA VAL A 15 -11.15 8.69 12.07
C VAL A 15 -12.52 8.29 12.62
N ALA A 16 -13.24 9.20 13.29
CA ALA A 16 -14.57 8.92 13.79
C ALA A 16 -15.58 8.60 12.67
N LEU A 17 -15.55 9.37 11.59
CA LEU A 17 -16.36 9.11 10.40
C LEU A 17 -16.00 7.78 9.73
N ALA A 18 -14.70 7.49 9.59
CA ALA A 18 -14.25 6.23 9.05
C ALA A 18 -14.73 5.04 9.90
N ALA A 19 -14.56 5.11 11.22
CA ALA A 19 -15.01 4.06 12.14
C ALA A 19 -16.52 3.85 12.10
N ALA A 20 -17.30 4.93 11.95
CA ALA A 20 -18.75 4.85 11.86
C ALA A 20 -19.24 4.36 10.49
N LEU A 21 -18.68 4.86 9.38
CA LEU A 21 -19.24 4.63 8.05
C LEU A 21 -18.63 3.43 7.31
N LEU A 22 -17.36 3.07 7.57
CA LEU A 22 -16.72 1.95 6.85
C LEU A 22 -17.43 0.60 7.05
N PRO A 23 -17.85 0.19 8.26
CA PRO A 23 -18.56 -1.08 8.44
C PRO A 23 -19.88 -1.12 7.67
N PHE A 24 -20.65 -0.03 7.72
CA PHE A 24 -21.93 0.08 6.98
C PHE A 24 -21.71 0.12 5.48
N GLY A 25 -20.74 0.91 5.00
CA GLY A 25 -20.38 1.00 3.59
C GLY A 25 -19.93 -0.33 3.04
N PHE A 26 -19.12 -1.07 3.79
CA PHE A 26 -18.65 -2.40 3.41
C PHE A 26 -19.80 -3.42 3.37
N ALA A 27 -20.65 -3.47 4.41
CA ALA A 27 -21.81 -4.35 4.45
C ALA A 27 -22.79 -4.04 3.30
N TYR A 28 -23.04 -2.76 3.03
CA TYR A 28 -23.89 -2.34 1.92
C TYR A 28 -23.28 -2.73 0.55
N SER A 29 -21.98 -2.59 0.37
CA SER A 29 -21.30 -3.00 -0.86
C SER A 29 -21.40 -4.50 -1.10
N LEU A 30 -21.30 -5.32 -0.05
CA LEU A 30 -21.51 -6.77 -0.15
C LEU A 30 -22.98 -7.10 -0.50
N TYR A 31 -23.92 -6.49 0.17
CA TYR A 31 -25.35 -6.65 -0.12
C TYR A 31 -25.67 -6.25 -1.57
N TYR A 32 -25.14 -5.11 -2.01
CA TYR A 32 -25.32 -4.63 -3.39
C TYR A 32 -24.72 -5.63 -4.40
N ALA A 33 -23.55 -6.16 -4.11
CA ALA A 33 -22.91 -7.15 -4.97
C ALA A 33 -23.76 -8.42 -5.13
N VAL A 34 -24.27 -8.96 -4.02
CA VAL A 34 -25.12 -10.17 -4.04
C VAL A 34 -26.42 -9.92 -4.83
N ARG A 35 -27.01 -8.73 -4.71
CA ARG A 35 -28.29 -8.44 -5.33
C ARG A 35 -28.19 -8.13 -6.83
N HIS A 36 -27.12 -7.46 -7.26
CA HIS A 36 -27.03 -6.91 -8.62
C HIS A 36 -26.07 -7.66 -9.54
N TYR A 37 -25.12 -8.41 -9.00
CA TYR A 37 -24.16 -9.15 -9.81
C TYR A 37 -24.39 -10.65 -9.70
N ARG A 38 -24.31 -11.34 -10.85
CA ARG A 38 -24.39 -12.82 -10.92
C ARG A 38 -23.05 -13.38 -11.41
N ASN A 39 -22.64 -14.51 -10.84
CA ASN A 39 -21.48 -15.30 -11.29
C ASN A 39 -20.18 -14.48 -11.40
N HIS A 40 -19.59 -14.43 -12.58
CA HIS A 40 -18.28 -13.82 -12.86
C HIS A 40 -18.22 -12.35 -12.48
N SER A 41 -19.27 -11.57 -12.73
CA SER A 41 -19.33 -10.14 -12.39
C SER A 41 -19.31 -9.91 -10.88
N PHE A 42 -19.92 -10.79 -10.08
CA PHE A 42 -19.84 -10.74 -8.62
C PHE A 42 -18.41 -10.88 -8.13
N THR A 43 -17.70 -11.90 -8.60
CA THR A 43 -16.29 -12.13 -8.20
C THR A 43 -15.40 -10.97 -8.58
N MET A 44 -15.57 -10.39 -9.76
CA MET A 44 -14.80 -9.22 -10.20
C MET A 44 -15.07 -8.00 -9.32
N TYR A 45 -16.33 -7.73 -8.98
CA TYR A 45 -16.69 -6.60 -8.10
C TYR A 45 -16.07 -6.76 -6.71
N ILE A 46 -16.22 -7.94 -6.10
CA ILE A 46 -15.67 -8.23 -4.77
C ILE A 46 -14.15 -8.13 -4.78
N SER A 47 -13.48 -8.69 -5.80
CA SER A 47 -12.04 -8.58 -5.95
C SER A 47 -11.58 -7.12 -6.06
N SER A 48 -12.28 -6.30 -6.84
CA SER A 48 -11.99 -4.86 -6.97
C SER A 48 -12.20 -4.11 -5.65
N LEU A 49 -13.26 -4.44 -4.89
CA LEU A 49 -13.51 -3.86 -3.58
C LEU A 49 -12.38 -4.14 -2.59
N PHE A 50 -12.00 -5.41 -2.45
CA PHE A 50 -10.89 -5.80 -1.58
C PHE A 50 -9.56 -5.18 -2.02
N TYR A 51 -9.31 -5.16 -3.33
CA TYR A 51 -8.12 -4.53 -3.86
C TYR A 51 -8.05 -3.02 -3.53
N SER A 52 -9.17 -2.31 -3.68
CA SER A 52 -9.23 -0.87 -3.36
C SER A 52 -9.03 -0.60 -1.87
N LEU A 53 -9.59 -1.45 -0.99
CA LEU A 53 -9.36 -1.37 0.45
C LEU A 53 -7.89 -1.62 0.79
N ALA A 54 -7.29 -2.67 0.23
CA ALA A 54 -5.88 -2.99 0.46
C ALA A 54 -4.97 -1.83 0.02
N LEU A 55 -5.25 -1.23 -1.15
CA LEU A 55 -4.51 -0.07 -1.65
C LEU A 55 -4.64 1.16 -0.73
N GLY A 56 -5.86 1.41 -0.20
CA GLY A 56 -6.09 2.49 0.76
C GLY A 56 -5.31 2.29 2.06
N ILE A 57 -5.34 1.07 2.61
CA ILE A 57 -4.58 0.70 3.82
C ILE A 57 -3.07 0.83 3.58
N ASP A 58 -2.58 0.40 2.42
CA ASP A 58 -1.16 0.49 2.06
C ASP A 58 -0.69 1.95 1.98
N LYS A 59 -1.48 2.85 1.41
CA LYS A 59 -1.18 4.29 1.37
C LYS A 59 -1.20 4.93 2.76
N ILE A 60 -2.21 4.65 3.58
CA ILE A 60 -2.29 5.14 4.97
C ILE A 60 -1.10 4.61 5.75
N GLY A 61 -0.78 3.32 5.64
CA GLY A 61 0.37 2.70 6.25
C GLY A 61 1.69 3.38 5.86
N ASN A 62 1.86 3.71 4.58
CA ASN A 62 3.03 4.44 4.10
C ASN A 62 3.20 5.79 4.79
N VAL A 63 2.12 6.56 4.96
CA VAL A 63 2.17 7.88 5.62
C VAL A 63 2.41 7.76 7.12
N VAL A 64 1.61 6.95 7.80
CA VAL A 64 1.63 6.84 9.28
C VAL A 64 2.92 6.20 9.77
N LEU A 65 3.37 5.15 9.08
CA LEU A 65 4.57 4.39 9.46
C LEU A 65 5.84 4.88 8.74
N GLY A 66 5.77 5.92 7.91
CA GLY A 66 6.86 6.34 7.03
C GLY A 66 8.20 6.49 7.74
N ALA A 67 8.26 7.19 8.88
CA ALA A 67 9.49 7.36 9.67
C ALA A 67 10.05 6.01 10.18
N LEU A 68 9.18 5.12 10.66
CA LEU A 68 9.54 3.79 11.12
C LEU A 68 10.06 2.93 9.97
N LEU A 69 9.33 2.90 8.85
CA LEU A 69 9.70 2.14 7.65
C LEU A 69 11.02 2.61 7.06
N ASN A 70 11.28 3.92 7.03
CA ASN A 70 12.56 4.48 6.61
C ASN A 70 13.72 3.98 7.46
N THR A 71 13.49 3.79 8.76
CA THR A 71 14.53 3.33 9.70
C THR A 71 14.77 1.84 9.59
N ILE A 72 13.70 1.04 9.45
CA ILE A 72 13.78 -0.43 9.49
C ILE A 72 14.08 -1.03 8.12
N MET A 73 13.48 -0.48 7.06
CA MET A 73 13.49 -1.11 5.73
C MET A 73 14.50 -0.52 4.76
N LEU A 74 15.00 0.70 5.02
CA LEU A 74 15.96 1.35 4.14
C LEU A 74 17.33 1.49 4.81
N HIS A 75 18.40 1.29 4.03
CA HIS A 75 19.70 1.75 4.44
C HIS A 75 19.78 3.27 4.43
N LYS A 76 20.51 3.85 5.40
CA LYS A 76 20.78 5.29 5.46
C LYS A 76 21.64 5.71 4.27
N SER A 77 21.02 5.89 3.12
CA SER A 77 21.63 6.37 1.89
C SER A 77 20.86 7.55 1.38
N SER A 78 21.56 8.59 0.95
CA SER A 78 20.95 9.77 0.31
C SER A 78 20.23 9.45 -1.00
N LYS A 79 20.43 8.25 -1.55
CA LYS A 79 19.83 7.77 -2.80
C LYS A 79 18.59 6.90 -2.60
N SER A 80 18.24 6.55 -1.36
CA SER A 80 17.06 5.72 -1.08
C SER A 80 15.79 6.56 -1.25
N TYR A 81 14.82 6.01 -1.96
CA TYR A 81 13.49 6.60 -2.09
C TYR A 81 12.72 6.38 -0.79
N GLN A 82 12.23 7.46 -0.16
CA GLN A 82 11.70 7.45 1.20
C GLN A 82 10.21 7.10 1.26
N PHE A 83 9.80 6.46 2.36
CA PHE A 83 8.39 6.30 2.75
C PHE A 83 7.84 7.61 3.30
N GLY A 84 6.49 7.79 3.22
CA GLY A 84 5.76 8.88 3.85
C GLY A 84 4.99 9.78 2.87
N ASP A 85 5.11 9.63 1.55
CA ASP A 85 4.30 10.35 0.57
C ASP A 85 2.91 9.71 0.47
N ILE A 86 1.85 10.53 0.60
CA ILE A 86 0.44 10.09 0.53
C ILE A 86 0.06 9.50 -0.83
N ASN A 87 0.78 9.86 -1.89
CA ASN A 87 0.53 9.34 -3.23
C ASN A 87 1.16 7.98 -3.47
N ASP A 88 2.10 7.57 -2.61
CA ASP A 88 2.85 6.35 -2.76
C ASP A 88 2.32 5.24 -1.82
N THR A 89 2.44 4.01 -2.26
CA THR A 89 2.22 2.82 -1.43
C THR A 89 3.54 2.32 -0.86
N ILE A 90 3.48 1.51 0.21
CA ILE A 90 4.66 0.81 0.73
C ILE A 90 5.31 -0.01 -0.38
N SER A 91 4.52 -0.76 -1.13
CA SER A 91 4.97 -1.58 -2.26
C SER A 91 5.69 -0.76 -3.34
N TYR A 92 5.17 0.44 -3.65
CA TYR A 92 5.81 1.34 -4.63
C TYR A 92 7.17 1.82 -4.16
N VAL A 93 7.29 2.24 -2.90
CA VAL A 93 8.56 2.70 -2.32
C VAL A 93 9.59 1.58 -2.30
N LEU A 94 9.19 0.36 -1.92
CA LEU A 94 10.08 -0.81 -1.97
C LEU A 94 10.55 -1.07 -3.40
N ALA A 95 9.65 -1.06 -4.37
CA ALA A 95 9.97 -1.29 -5.78
C ALA A 95 10.95 -0.24 -6.33
N LYS A 96 10.81 1.03 -5.94
CA LYS A 96 11.75 2.10 -6.31
C LYS A 96 13.15 1.91 -5.76
N ASN A 97 13.28 1.24 -4.65
CA ASN A 97 14.58 0.94 -4.03
C ASN A 97 15.23 -0.35 -4.57
N LEU A 98 14.55 -1.08 -5.45
CA LEU A 98 15.14 -2.23 -6.15
C LEU A 98 15.97 -1.76 -7.36
N PRO A 99 17.03 -2.51 -7.75
CA PRO A 99 17.80 -2.22 -8.95
C PRO A 99 16.95 -2.38 -10.21
N LEU A 100 16.94 -1.37 -11.09
CA LEU A 100 16.13 -1.29 -12.31
C LEU A 100 16.19 -2.51 -13.26
N LYS A 101 17.25 -3.30 -13.20
CA LYS A 101 17.44 -4.48 -14.07
C LYS A 101 16.81 -5.77 -13.54
N GLN A 102 16.19 -5.73 -12.35
CA GLN A 102 15.71 -6.94 -11.67
C GLN A 102 14.21 -7.19 -11.80
N HIS A 103 13.50 -6.29 -12.46
CA HIS A 103 12.04 -6.39 -12.66
C HIS A 103 11.60 -7.52 -13.61
N ALA A 104 12.51 -8.32 -14.13
CA ALA A 104 12.19 -9.31 -15.18
C ALA A 104 12.29 -10.79 -14.76
N PHE A 105 12.69 -11.13 -13.53
CA PHE A 105 12.93 -12.55 -13.19
C PHE A 105 12.38 -13.00 -11.83
N ARG A 106 11.53 -13.98 -11.90
CA ARG A 106 10.67 -14.62 -10.90
C ARG A 106 11.36 -15.13 -9.62
N PHE A 107 12.68 -15.21 -9.50
CA PHE A 107 13.40 -15.77 -8.34
C PHE A 107 14.86 -15.30 -8.16
N LYS A 108 15.30 -14.25 -8.83
CA LYS A 108 16.65 -13.68 -8.63
C LYS A 108 16.57 -12.21 -8.24
N ILE A 109 15.82 -11.89 -7.19
CA ILE A 109 15.89 -10.57 -6.58
C ILE A 109 17.22 -10.50 -5.86
N LYS A 110 18.21 -9.88 -6.49
CA LYS A 110 19.51 -9.63 -5.88
C LYS A 110 19.32 -8.59 -4.78
N GLU A 111 19.95 -8.78 -3.62
CA GLU A 111 19.89 -7.81 -2.53
C GLU A 111 20.15 -6.40 -3.04
N SER A 112 19.24 -5.49 -2.70
CA SER A 112 19.39 -4.09 -3.04
C SER A 112 20.28 -3.39 -2.02
N LYS A 113 21.21 -2.57 -2.48
CA LYS A 113 22.04 -1.73 -1.59
C LYS A 113 21.21 -0.68 -0.82
N ASN A 114 19.96 -0.43 -1.23
CA ASN A 114 19.07 0.55 -0.63
C ASN A 114 18.13 -0.06 0.41
N LEU A 115 17.87 -1.38 0.33
CA LEU A 115 16.98 -2.09 1.25
C LEU A 115 17.78 -2.81 2.33
N THR A 116 17.29 -2.70 3.55
CA THR A 116 17.75 -3.57 4.65
C THR A 116 17.24 -5.00 4.44
N TRP A 117 17.72 -5.92 5.27
CA TRP A 117 17.22 -7.29 5.31
C TRP A 117 15.68 -7.34 5.49
N ALA A 118 15.09 -6.50 6.36
CA ALA A 118 13.66 -6.45 6.58
C ALA A 118 12.89 -5.96 5.33
N GLY A 119 13.38 -4.92 4.66
CA GLY A 119 12.80 -4.43 3.42
C GLY A 119 12.86 -5.48 2.30
N TRP A 120 13.97 -6.17 2.19
CA TRP A 120 14.14 -7.24 1.21
C TRP A 120 13.19 -8.43 1.46
N TRP A 121 13.04 -8.86 2.73
CA TRP A 121 12.09 -9.90 3.10
C TRP A 121 10.64 -9.54 2.74
N LEU A 122 10.24 -8.30 3.00
CA LEU A 122 8.90 -7.84 2.64
C LEU A 122 8.69 -7.89 1.11
N VAL A 123 9.69 -7.49 0.32
CA VAL A 123 9.63 -7.64 -1.16
C VAL A 123 9.43 -9.10 -1.55
N CYS A 124 10.17 -10.03 -0.96
CA CYS A 124 10.04 -11.46 -1.26
C CYS A 124 8.63 -11.99 -0.92
N ILE A 125 8.06 -11.58 0.21
CA ILE A 125 6.70 -11.95 0.61
C ILE A 125 5.68 -11.42 -0.39
N LEU A 126 5.77 -10.14 -0.76
CA LEU A 126 4.83 -9.52 -1.70
C LEU A 126 4.90 -10.14 -3.09
N GLU A 127 6.09 -10.46 -3.59
CA GLU A 127 6.29 -11.18 -4.86
C GLU A 127 5.78 -12.63 -4.82
N ALA A 128 5.88 -13.29 -3.66
CA ALA A 128 5.34 -14.64 -3.48
C ALA A 128 3.80 -14.66 -3.47
N LEU A 129 3.16 -13.62 -2.91
CA LEU A 129 1.71 -13.48 -2.85
C LEU A 129 1.09 -13.03 -4.19
N ASP A 130 1.74 -12.12 -4.88
CA ASP A 130 1.29 -11.59 -6.18
C ASP A 130 2.46 -11.52 -7.14
N ASN A 131 2.48 -12.42 -8.09
CA ASN A 131 3.53 -12.53 -9.08
C ASN A 131 3.72 -11.21 -9.85
N ASP A 132 4.96 -10.73 -9.95
CA ASP A 132 5.33 -9.45 -10.57
C ASP A 132 4.77 -8.22 -9.83
N HIS A 133 4.57 -8.33 -8.51
CA HIS A 133 3.96 -7.31 -7.67
C HIS A 133 4.72 -5.98 -7.70
N MET A 134 6.05 -6.02 -7.62
CA MET A 134 6.87 -4.81 -7.63
C MET A 134 6.76 -4.03 -8.95
N ASN A 135 6.75 -4.72 -10.09
CA ASN A 135 6.54 -4.08 -11.39
C ASN A 135 5.13 -3.49 -11.54
N LYS A 136 4.12 -4.22 -11.07
CA LYS A 136 2.73 -3.72 -11.05
C LYS A 136 2.63 -2.46 -10.20
N SER A 137 3.30 -2.42 -9.05
CA SER A 137 3.33 -1.25 -8.16
C SER A 137 3.96 -0.02 -8.81
N LEU A 138 5.04 -0.19 -9.59
CA LEU A 138 5.67 0.91 -10.33
C LEU A 138 4.80 1.49 -11.44
N ARG A 139 3.97 0.64 -12.10
CA ARG A 139 3.09 1.07 -13.20
C ARG A 139 1.83 1.78 -12.70
N ARG A 140 1.46 1.62 -11.43
CA ARG A 140 0.20 2.09 -10.83
C ARG A 140 0.32 3.40 -10.06
N ARG A 141 1.39 4.16 -10.25
CA ARG A 141 1.49 5.52 -9.70
C ARG A 141 0.52 6.43 -10.45
N TYR A 142 -0.62 6.67 -9.83
CA TYR A 142 -1.62 7.65 -10.26
C TYR A 142 -1.87 8.63 -9.14
#